data_b72562152f3a4fdc8896616f35280cbd
#
_entry.id   b72562152f3a4fdc8896616f35280cbd
#
_cell.length_a   1.000
_cell.length_b   1.000
_cell.length_c   1.000
_cell.angle_alpha   90.00
_cell.angle_beta   90.00
_cell.angle_gamma   90.00
#
_symmetry.space_group_name_H-M   'P 1'
#
loop_
_entity.id
_entity.type
_entity.pdbx_description
1 polymer ?
#
loop_
_entity_poly.entity_id
_entity_poly.type
_entity_poly.pdbx_seq_one_letter_code
_entity_poly.pdbx_strand_id
1 'polypeptide(L)'
;MSVQSQINRIKTAVESAYAKLKSKGATLPTSQTVENLADCADTIFPAFYTLTKGSGTATQTFYQIPFAPDIVSIQLQYGIGNLQDYIGTNKNKSAVFTVEIIPGFARARKAIYGTNTPQEITSGATVTSVADGNGTYTVSVYAGGSTFYDKQPLICFLAKKQG
;
A
#
# COMPACT_ATOMS: atom_id res chain seq x y z
N MET A 1 -12.63 -15.29 43.70
CA MET A 1 -12.85 -15.76 42.30
C MET A 1 -12.24 -17.14 42.17
N SER A 2 -12.98 -18.14 41.70
CA SER A 2 -12.44 -19.52 41.62
C SER A 2 -11.43 -19.66 40.48
N VAL A 3 -10.50 -20.62 40.61
CA VAL A 3 -9.54 -20.95 39.54
C VAL A 3 -10.28 -21.28 38.24
N GLN A 4 -11.37 -22.03 38.30
CA GLN A 4 -12.19 -22.38 37.14
C GLN A 4 -12.76 -21.14 36.45
N SER A 5 -13.17 -20.11 37.20
CA SER A 5 -13.64 -18.85 36.61
C SER A 5 -12.53 -18.11 35.82
N GLN A 6 -11.30 -18.13 36.33
CA GLN A 6 -10.15 -17.53 35.62
C GLN A 6 -9.81 -18.31 34.37
N ILE A 7 -9.80 -19.62 34.38
CA ILE A 7 -9.57 -20.48 33.21
C ILE A 7 -10.61 -20.18 32.13
N ASN A 8 -11.89 -20.09 32.49
CA ASN A 8 -12.96 -19.79 31.53
C ASN A 8 -12.78 -18.38 30.89
N ARG A 9 -12.36 -17.38 31.68
CA ARG A 9 -12.08 -16.03 31.15
C ARG A 9 -10.94 -16.02 30.15
N ILE A 10 -9.84 -16.74 30.44
CA ILE A 10 -8.71 -16.87 29.53
C ILE A 10 -9.16 -17.53 28.24
N LYS A 11 -9.88 -18.65 28.32
CA LYS A 11 -10.41 -19.36 27.16
C LYS A 11 -11.26 -18.44 26.26
N THR A 12 -12.23 -17.73 26.86
CA THR A 12 -13.07 -16.77 26.11
C THR A 12 -12.25 -15.64 25.48
N ALA A 13 -11.21 -15.14 26.16
CA ALA A 13 -10.35 -14.10 25.62
C ALA A 13 -9.54 -14.60 24.39
N VAL A 14 -9.01 -15.82 24.45
CA VAL A 14 -8.28 -16.46 23.35
C VAL A 14 -9.20 -16.68 22.13
N GLU A 15 -10.40 -17.25 22.35
CA GLU A 15 -11.40 -17.44 21.31
C GLU A 15 -11.78 -16.10 20.63
N SER A 16 -11.99 -15.05 21.43
CA SER A 16 -12.27 -13.70 20.93
C SER A 16 -11.10 -13.12 20.12
N ALA A 17 -9.85 -13.35 20.54
CA ALA A 17 -8.66 -12.90 19.84
C ALA A 17 -8.57 -13.57 18.45
N TYR A 18 -8.75 -14.90 18.37
CA TYR A 18 -8.75 -15.62 17.09
C TYR A 18 -9.89 -15.16 16.16
N ALA A 19 -11.08 -14.92 16.69
CA ALA A 19 -12.19 -14.37 15.91
C ALA A 19 -11.85 -13.01 15.30
N LYS A 20 -11.18 -12.12 16.04
CA LYS A 20 -10.70 -10.83 15.54
C LYS A 20 -9.59 -10.99 14.52
N LEU A 21 -8.63 -11.89 14.73
CA LEU A 21 -7.56 -12.16 13.75
C LEU A 21 -8.15 -12.68 12.45
N LYS A 22 -9.08 -13.63 12.51
CA LYS A 22 -9.82 -14.15 11.33
C LYS A 22 -10.52 -13.04 10.56
N SER A 23 -11.21 -12.13 11.27
CA SER A 23 -11.90 -11.00 10.62
C SER A 23 -10.96 -10.00 9.93
N LYS A 24 -9.67 -10.02 10.30
CA LYS A 24 -8.58 -9.24 9.68
C LYS A 24 -7.83 -10.01 8.58
N GLY A 25 -8.28 -11.20 8.24
CA GLY A 25 -7.69 -12.01 7.18
C GLY A 25 -6.57 -12.97 7.62
N ALA A 26 -6.38 -13.16 8.93
CA ALA A 26 -5.40 -14.14 9.40
C ALA A 26 -5.79 -15.57 9.02
N THR A 27 -4.78 -16.37 8.71
CA THR A 27 -4.93 -17.83 8.57
C THR A 27 -4.94 -18.46 9.95
N LEU A 28 -6.06 -19.14 10.32
CA LEU A 28 -6.15 -19.76 11.63
C LEU A 28 -5.36 -21.05 11.69
N PRO A 29 -4.60 -21.29 12.80
CA PRO A 29 -3.95 -22.58 13.02
C PRO A 29 -4.98 -23.66 13.37
N THR A 30 -4.61 -24.92 13.18
CA THR A 30 -5.45 -26.08 13.55
C THR A 30 -5.75 -26.12 15.05
N SER A 31 -4.79 -25.71 15.86
CA SER A 31 -4.93 -25.56 17.33
C SER A 31 -4.90 -24.09 17.72
N GLN A 32 -5.97 -23.59 18.32
CA GLN A 32 -6.11 -22.19 18.73
C GLN A 32 -5.72 -22.03 20.20
N THR A 33 -4.42 -21.99 20.47
CA THR A 33 -3.85 -21.82 21.80
C THR A 33 -3.26 -20.42 22.00
N VAL A 34 -2.90 -20.05 23.23
CA VAL A 34 -2.22 -18.77 23.51
C VAL A 34 -0.89 -18.68 22.78
N GLU A 35 -0.15 -19.79 22.68
CA GLU A 35 1.17 -19.88 22.06
C GLU A 35 1.11 -19.59 20.56
N ASN A 36 0.03 -19.99 19.89
CA ASN A 36 -0.12 -19.82 18.44
C ASN A 36 -0.72 -18.46 18.05
N LEU A 37 -1.04 -17.57 19.00
CA LEU A 37 -1.65 -16.26 18.69
C LEU A 37 -0.70 -15.34 17.91
N ALA A 38 0.57 -15.31 18.28
CA ALA A 38 1.58 -14.49 17.60
C ALA A 38 1.75 -14.94 16.14
N ASP A 39 2.00 -16.22 15.91
CA ASP A 39 2.16 -16.79 14.57
C ASP A 39 0.90 -16.58 13.71
N CYS A 40 -0.30 -16.69 14.32
CA CYS A 40 -1.55 -16.41 13.62
C CYS A 40 -1.66 -14.92 13.20
N ALA A 41 -1.23 -14.01 14.06
CA ALA A 41 -1.23 -12.58 13.74
C ALA A 41 -0.27 -12.26 12.57
N ASP A 42 0.85 -12.95 12.48
CA ASP A 42 1.84 -12.78 11.41
C ASP A 42 1.33 -13.24 10.04
N THR A 43 0.23 -14.01 9.99
CA THR A 43 -0.41 -14.39 8.72
C THR A 43 -1.28 -13.28 8.12
N ILE A 44 -1.55 -12.18 8.84
CA ILE A 44 -2.32 -11.05 8.32
C ILE A 44 -1.51 -10.38 7.20
N PHE A 45 -2.15 -10.22 6.04
CA PHE A 45 -1.55 -9.51 4.93
C PHE A 45 -1.43 -8.01 5.25
N PRO A 46 -0.22 -7.46 5.47
CA PRO A 46 -0.06 -6.05 5.77
C PRO A 46 -0.41 -5.22 4.54
N ALA A 47 -1.41 -4.34 4.68
CA ALA A 47 -1.80 -3.42 3.63
C ALA A 47 -2.08 -2.03 4.18
N PHE A 48 -1.74 -1.01 3.40
CA PHE A 48 -1.97 0.39 3.67
C PHE A 48 -2.65 1.03 2.47
N TYR A 49 -3.74 1.73 2.72
CA TYR A 49 -4.50 2.45 1.71
C TYR A 49 -4.57 3.94 2.07
N THR A 50 -4.32 4.82 1.11
CA THR A 50 -4.43 6.26 1.31
C THR A 50 -4.86 6.98 0.04
N LEU A 51 -5.49 8.14 0.25
CA LEU A 51 -5.74 9.14 -0.78
C LEU A 51 -4.75 10.29 -0.57
N THR A 52 -4.06 10.69 -1.61
CA THR A 52 -3.08 11.78 -1.55
C THR A 52 -3.08 12.58 -2.84
N LYS A 53 -2.26 13.61 -2.90
CA LYS A 53 -1.98 14.35 -4.14
C LYS A 53 -0.58 13.97 -4.65
N GLY A 54 -0.41 14.04 -5.96
CA GLY A 54 0.91 13.86 -6.57
C GLY A 54 1.92 14.88 -6.03
N SER A 55 3.15 14.42 -5.90
CA SER A 55 4.26 15.19 -5.31
C SER A 55 4.82 16.32 -6.20
N GLY A 56 4.42 16.39 -7.46
CA GLY A 56 5.05 17.27 -8.44
C GLY A 56 6.43 16.79 -8.93
N THR A 57 6.89 15.63 -8.47
CA THR A 57 8.19 15.04 -8.80
C THR A 57 8.07 13.63 -9.34
N ALA A 58 9.17 13.01 -9.74
CA ALA A 58 9.20 11.60 -10.15
C ALA A 58 9.08 10.60 -8.98
N THR A 59 9.09 11.09 -7.74
CA THR A 59 9.01 10.27 -6.53
C THR A 59 7.82 10.67 -5.67
N GLN A 60 6.98 9.70 -5.31
CA GLN A 60 5.94 9.85 -4.29
C GLN A 60 6.43 9.25 -2.98
N THR A 61 6.37 10.02 -1.89
CA THR A 61 6.84 9.58 -0.57
C THR A 61 5.67 9.44 0.40
N PHE A 62 5.71 8.35 1.18
CA PHE A 62 4.76 8.04 2.23
C PHE A 62 5.52 7.90 3.55
N TYR A 63 4.99 8.43 4.62
CA TYR A 63 5.60 8.42 5.95
C TYR A 63 4.84 7.53 6.91
N GLN A 64 5.53 7.01 7.92
CA GLN A 64 4.95 6.22 9.00
C GLN A 64 4.20 4.96 8.52
N ILE A 65 4.68 4.34 7.46
CA ILE A 65 4.12 3.08 6.97
C ILE A 65 4.56 1.94 7.91
N PRO A 66 3.64 1.11 8.42
CA PRO A 66 3.96 0.12 9.45
C PRO A 66 4.75 -1.09 8.96
N PHE A 67 5.10 -1.15 7.69
CA PHE A 67 5.88 -2.23 7.06
C PHE A 67 6.64 -1.72 5.84
N ALA A 68 7.67 -2.44 5.41
CA ALA A 68 8.34 -2.20 4.13
C ALA A 68 7.55 -2.90 3.01
N PRO A 69 6.81 -2.18 2.15
CA PRO A 69 6.03 -2.79 1.09
C PRO A 69 6.92 -3.31 -0.05
N ASP A 70 6.49 -4.39 -0.66
CA ASP A 70 7.00 -4.94 -1.93
C ASP A 70 5.94 -4.97 -3.03
N ILE A 71 4.69 -4.64 -2.67
CA ILE A 71 3.56 -4.46 -3.58
C ILE A 71 3.10 -3.01 -3.49
N VAL A 72 3.03 -2.35 -4.64
CA VAL A 72 2.58 -0.96 -4.76
C VAL A 72 1.61 -0.84 -5.92
N SER A 73 0.48 -0.17 -5.69
CA SER A 73 -0.41 0.31 -6.74
C SER A 73 -0.75 1.77 -6.46
N ILE A 74 -0.36 2.66 -7.35
CA ILE A 74 -0.73 4.08 -7.32
C ILE A 74 -1.51 4.37 -8.60
N GLN A 75 -2.69 4.94 -8.46
CA GLN A 75 -3.59 5.22 -9.56
C GLN A 75 -4.19 6.61 -9.44
N LEU A 76 -4.51 7.22 -10.59
CA LEU A 76 -5.33 8.42 -10.62
C LEU A 76 -6.73 8.11 -10.08
N GLN A 77 -7.23 8.92 -9.17
CA GLN A 77 -8.60 8.85 -8.71
C GLN A 77 -9.54 9.39 -9.81
N TYR A 78 -10.28 8.51 -10.45
CA TYR A 78 -11.29 8.90 -11.44
C TYR A 78 -12.51 9.56 -10.76
N GLY A 79 -13.11 10.55 -11.44
CA GLY A 79 -14.32 11.25 -11.00
C GLY A 79 -14.07 12.62 -10.39
N ILE A 80 -12.83 13.06 -10.24
CA ILE A 80 -12.46 14.43 -9.86
C ILE A 80 -11.89 15.12 -11.09
N GLY A 81 -12.72 15.75 -11.87
CA GLY A 81 -12.34 16.36 -13.14
C GLY A 81 -12.00 15.33 -14.23
N ASN A 82 -11.80 15.78 -15.44
CA ASN A 82 -11.31 14.93 -16.51
C ASN A 82 -9.78 15.00 -16.57
N LEU A 83 -9.17 14.08 -17.28
CA LEU A 83 -7.73 14.02 -17.48
C LEU A 83 -7.14 15.32 -18.05
N GLN A 84 -7.89 15.99 -18.91
CA GLN A 84 -7.54 17.24 -19.54
C GLN A 84 -7.28 18.35 -18.50
N ASP A 85 -8.02 18.35 -17.39
CA ASP A 85 -7.88 19.37 -16.34
C ASP A 85 -6.53 19.23 -15.60
N TYR A 86 -5.99 18.02 -15.49
CA TYR A 86 -4.72 17.78 -14.83
C TYR A 86 -3.50 18.01 -15.70
N ILE A 87 -3.60 17.80 -16.99
CA ILE A 87 -2.48 17.93 -17.94
C ILE A 87 -2.63 19.12 -18.91
N GLY A 88 -3.84 19.67 -19.04
CA GLY A 88 -4.19 20.67 -20.06
C GLY A 88 -3.40 21.98 -19.99
N THR A 89 -2.99 22.42 -18.82
CA THR A 89 -2.20 23.65 -18.64
C THR A 89 -0.69 23.43 -18.78
N ASN A 90 -0.22 22.20 -18.92
CA ASN A 90 1.19 21.81 -18.90
C ASN A 90 1.56 21.01 -20.15
N LYS A 91 1.43 21.63 -21.30
CA LYS A 91 1.57 21.02 -22.63
C LYS A 91 2.81 20.13 -22.87
N ASN A 92 3.86 20.32 -22.11
CA ASN A 92 5.11 19.56 -22.26
C ASN A 92 5.41 18.67 -21.04
N LYS A 93 4.45 18.51 -20.12
CA LYS A 93 4.65 17.66 -18.93
C LYS A 93 3.90 16.35 -19.09
N SER A 94 4.53 15.29 -18.62
CA SER A 94 3.87 13.99 -18.47
C SER A 94 3.35 13.84 -17.04
N ALA A 95 2.18 13.26 -16.90
CA ALA A 95 1.63 12.86 -15.62
C ALA A 95 1.62 11.33 -15.51
N VAL A 96 1.94 10.80 -14.33
CA VAL A 96 1.82 9.37 -14.05
C VAL A 96 0.40 9.08 -13.63
N PHE A 97 -0.27 8.19 -14.34
CA PHE A 97 -1.61 7.71 -13.99
C PHE A 97 -1.59 6.46 -13.14
N THR A 98 -0.67 5.56 -13.42
CA THR A 98 -0.52 4.33 -12.64
C THR A 98 0.94 4.00 -12.45
N VAL A 99 1.27 3.55 -11.24
CA VAL A 99 2.49 2.81 -10.94
C VAL A 99 2.06 1.50 -10.29
N GLU A 100 2.56 0.38 -10.81
CA GLU A 100 2.31 -0.95 -10.29
C GLU A 100 3.64 -1.65 -10.10
N ILE A 101 3.93 -2.07 -8.88
CA ILE A 101 5.13 -2.79 -8.51
C ILE A 101 4.70 -4.03 -7.73
N ILE A 102 5.14 -5.19 -8.19
CA ILE A 102 5.02 -6.47 -7.49
C ILE A 102 6.35 -7.21 -7.64
N PRO A 103 6.68 -8.21 -6.81
CA PRO A 103 7.91 -8.96 -6.96
C PRO A 103 8.09 -9.52 -8.37
N GLY A 104 9.21 -9.12 -9.01
CA GLY A 104 9.52 -9.51 -10.39
C GLY A 104 8.85 -8.71 -11.49
N PHE A 105 8.03 -7.70 -11.15
CA PHE A 105 7.37 -6.84 -12.14
C PHE A 105 7.22 -5.41 -11.63
N ALA A 106 7.59 -4.44 -12.47
CA ALA A 106 7.37 -3.03 -12.18
C ALA A 106 6.96 -2.29 -13.46
N ARG A 107 5.90 -1.50 -13.36
CA ARG A 107 5.33 -0.75 -14.48
C ARG A 107 4.87 0.64 -14.03
N ALA A 108 5.14 1.65 -14.86
CA ALA A 108 4.50 2.94 -14.76
C ALA A 108 3.87 3.31 -16.09
N ARG A 109 2.67 3.89 -16.06
CA ARG A 109 1.99 4.46 -17.24
C ARG A 109 1.84 5.95 -17.05
N LYS A 110 2.20 6.71 -18.07
CA LYS A 110 2.07 8.17 -18.11
C LYS A 110 1.12 8.62 -19.21
N ALA A 111 0.44 9.75 -19.01
CA ALA A 111 -0.13 10.50 -20.11
C ALA A 111 0.82 11.58 -20.58
N ILE A 112 0.73 11.87 -21.86
CA ILE A 112 1.35 13.03 -22.49
C ILE A 112 0.24 13.97 -22.94
N TYR A 113 0.43 15.27 -22.73
CA TYR A 113 -0.49 16.28 -23.21
C TYR A 113 -0.78 16.12 -24.71
N GLY A 114 -2.05 16.24 -25.08
CA GLY A 114 -2.50 16.11 -26.47
C GLY A 114 -2.68 14.67 -26.97
N THR A 115 -2.38 13.67 -26.15
CA THR A 115 -2.70 12.27 -26.45
C THR A 115 -3.54 11.67 -25.32
N ASN A 116 -4.62 10.97 -25.68
CA ASN A 116 -5.44 10.23 -24.71
C ASN A 116 -4.89 8.81 -24.45
N THR A 117 -3.77 8.46 -25.07
CA THR A 117 -3.17 7.14 -24.95
C THR A 117 -2.02 7.18 -23.94
N PRO A 118 -2.15 6.52 -22.78
CA PRO A 118 -1.06 6.38 -21.84
C PRO A 118 0.11 5.65 -22.48
N GLN A 119 1.32 6.17 -22.27
CA GLN A 119 2.55 5.46 -22.64
C GLN A 119 3.01 4.60 -21.47
N GLU A 120 3.43 3.40 -21.77
CA GLU A 120 4.01 2.49 -20.78
C GLU A 120 5.49 2.79 -20.59
N ILE A 121 5.90 2.86 -19.31
CA ILE A 121 7.30 2.93 -18.91
C ILE A 121 7.56 1.65 -18.14
N THR A 122 8.19 0.70 -18.80
CA THR A 122 8.42 -0.64 -18.21
C THR A 122 9.70 -0.74 -17.41
N SER A 123 10.59 0.25 -17.49
CA SER A 123 11.86 0.22 -16.80
C SER A 123 12.01 1.40 -15.85
N GLY A 124 12.60 1.14 -14.66
CA GLY A 124 12.99 2.15 -13.71
C GLY A 124 11.98 2.52 -12.64
N ALA A 125 10.74 2.02 -12.67
CA ALA A 125 9.85 2.16 -11.51
C ALA A 125 10.37 1.31 -10.35
N THR A 126 10.50 1.93 -9.17
CA THR A 126 11.03 1.25 -7.97
C THR A 126 10.30 1.67 -6.72
N VAL A 127 10.33 0.81 -5.71
CA VAL A 127 9.95 1.13 -4.33
C VAL A 127 11.17 0.95 -3.42
N THR A 128 11.40 1.92 -2.56
CA THR A 128 12.43 1.86 -1.53
C THR A 128 11.81 2.16 -0.17
N SER A 129 12.32 1.53 0.88
CA SER A 129 11.84 1.69 2.24
C SER A 129 13.01 1.92 3.17
N VAL A 130 12.94 2.98 3.98
CA VAL A 130 13.92 3.32 5.00
C VAL A 130 13.23 3.26 6.36
N ALA A 131 13.78 2.48 7.28
CA ALA A 131 13.24 2.37 8.64
C ALA A 131 13.40 3.70 9.39
N ASP A 132 12.34 4.16 10.06
CA ASP A 132 12.30 5.42 10.81
C ASP A 132 12.80 5.24 12.26
N GLY A 133 13.18 4.01 12.67
CA GLY A 133 13.71 3.68 14.01
C GLY A 133 12.64 3.49 15.09
N ASN A 134 11.36 3.65 14.76
CA ASN A 134 10.22 3.50 15.69
C ASN A 134 9.22 2.40 15.27
N GLY A 135 9.67 1.45 14.43
CA GLY A 135 8.84 0.37 13.89
C GLY A 135 8.03 0.75 12.65
N THR A 136 8.25 1.95 12.10
CA THR A 136 7.66 2.39 10.82
C THR A 136 8.73 2.64 9.76
N TYR A 137 8.28 2.94 8.54
CA TYR A 137 9.13 3.17 7.38
C TYR A 137 8.70 4.45 6.64
N THR A 138 9.68 5.17 6.13
CA THR A 138 9.50 6.11 5.03
C THR A 138 9.63 5.36 3.71
N VAL A 139 8.56 5.35 2.92
CA VAL A 139 8.47 4.60 1.66
C VAL A 139 8.48 5.57 0.50
N SER A 140 9.39 5.40 -0.44
CA SER A 140 9.51 6.20 -1.66
C SER A 140 9.26 5.34 -2.90
N VAL A 141 8.31 5.79 -3.72
CA VAL A 141 7.94 5.14 -4.99
C VAL A 141 8.40 6.03 -6.13
N TYR A 142 9.35 5.57 -6.92
CA TYR A 142 9.87 6.24 -8.10
C TYR A 142 9.13 5.78 -9.37
N ALA A 143 8.72 6.69 -10.20
CA ALA A 143 7.90 6.44 -11.37
C ALA A 143 8.68 6.37 -12.70
N GLY A 144 9.93 5.88 -12.68
CA GLY A 144 10.69 5.65 -13.91
C GLY A 144 10.99 6.90 -14.74
N GLY A 145 11.18 8.06 -14.11
CA GLY A 145 11.47 9.33 -14.79
C GLY A 145 10.23 10.13 -15.24
N SER A 146 9.01 9.62 -14.98
CA SER A 146 7.77 10.40 -15.10
C SER A 146 7.45 11.11 -13.80
N THR A 147 6.68 12.18 -13.88
CA THR A 147 6.33 13.03 -12.74
C THR A 147 4.95 12.70 -12.22
N PHE A 148 4.79 12.52 -10.91
CA PHE A 148 3.50 12.58 -10.22
C PHE A 148 3.06 14.04 -10.18
N TYR A 149 2.09 14.40 -11.02
CA TYR A 149 1.67 15.80 -11.13
C TYR A 149 1.04 16.29 -9.82
N ASP A 150 1.46 17.45 -9.32
CA ASP A 150 1.14 17.99 -7.97
C ASP A 150 -0.36 18.17 -7.67
N LYS A 151 -1.20 18.30 -8.70
CA LYS A 151 -2.65 18.41 -8.57
C LYS A 151 -3.40 17.10 -8.82
N GLN A 152 -2.68 16.06 -9.18
CA GLN A 152 -3.26 14.76 -9.48
C GLN A 152 -3.72 14.06 -8.19
N PRO A 153 -5.04 13.79 -8.00
CA PRO A 153 -5.50 13.00 -6.88
C PRO A 153 -5.17 11.53 -7.11
N LEU A 154 -4.50 10.93 -6.15
CA LEU A 154 -3.97 9.57 -6.23
C LEU A 154 -4.66 8.66 -5.23
N ILE A 155 -5.03 7.48 -5.69
CA ILE A 155 -5.38 6.31 -4.87
C ILE A 155 -4.12 5.48 -4.74
N CYS A 156 -3.67 5.25 -3.51
CA CYS A 156 -2.44 4.53 -3.24
C CYS A 156 -2.73 3.30 -2.38
N PHE A 157 -2.24 2.15 -2.84
CA PHE A 157 -2.26 0.89 -2.12
C PHE A 157 -0.82 0.39 -1.98
N LEU A 158 -0.41 0.11 -0.77
CA LEU A 158 0.90 -0.44 -0.42
C LEU A 158 0.66 -1.73 0.37
N ALA A 159 1.36 -2.80 0.03
CA ALA A 159 1.24 -4.05 0.76
C ALA A 159 2.56 -4.82 0.78
N LYS A 160 2.68 -5.76 1.72
CA LYS A 160 3.80 -6.68 1.80
C LYS A 160 3.31 -8.07 1.42
N LYS A 161 4.04 -8.74 0.50
CA LYS A 161 3.77 -10.13 0.16
C LYS A 161 3.95 -11.01 1.40
N GLN A 162 3.02 -11.90 1.63
CA GLN A 162 3.24 -13.00 2.59
C GLN A 162 4.34 -13.91 2.08
N GLY A 163 5.26 -14.29 2.98
CA GLY A 163 6.28 -15.29 2.73
C GLY A 163 5.71 -16.69 2.54
#